data_2af418318fc16b37ba53c101969019a8
#
_entry.id   2af418318fc16b37ba53c101969019a8
#
_cell.length_a   1.000
_cell.length_b   1.000
_cell.length_c   1.000
_cell.angle_alpha   90.00
_cell.angle_beta   90.00
_cell.angle_gamma   90.00
#
_symmetry.space_group_name_H-M   'P 1'
#
loop_
_entity.id
_entity.type
_entity.pdbx_description
1 polymer ?
#
loop_
_entity_poly.entity_id
_entity_poly.type
_entity_poly.pdbx_seq_one_letter_code
_entity_poly.pdbx_strand_id
1 'polypeptide(L)'
;MRSSEKFIFDCVDAYTAGNPVRLVKGPSPELIGASMGEKRLYFLKEYDWIRTGLMFEPHGHDMMSGSFYFDPLDAQNDVAILFIETSGCLPMCGHGLIGALTILIEEKLINPKVSGMIRVETPAGLVVASYIKDQDKVTSVSFTNVPAFLAARDLNVSCDELGNLTIDVSYGGNFYAIIDIQENFKGIGSYTSGQLIRWSRQIRTQINKDYSFYHPLDKNIKGCSHILWGGKPKQKEADASNAVFYGDKAIDRSPCGTGTSARMAQWYAKGKLKVGDSFVHESIIGSIFTGQIKSAVSVGNFLGIIPSIEGSARIIGYNQLILDPEDPYVKGFQVI
;
A
#
# COMPACT_ATOMS: atom_id res chain seq x y z
N MET A 1 -30.30 22.47 19.73
CA MET A 1 -29.04 22.98 19.12
C MET A 1 -28.01 21.88 19.31
N ARG A 2 -27.63 21.12 18.24
CA ARG A 2 -26.49 20.22 18.30
C ARG A 2 -25.26 21.11 18.29
N SER A 3 -24.37 20.99 19.28
CA SER A 3 -23.11 21.71 19.28
C SER A 3 -22.34 21.21 18.05
N SER A 4 -22.04 22.11 17.13
CA SER A 4 -21.20 21.83 15.97
C SER A 4 -19.74 21.77 16.43
N GLU A 5 -19.40 20.73 17.18
CA GLU A 5 -18.02 20.54 17.62
C GLU A 5 -17.19 20.13 16.42
N LYS A 6 -16.17 20.92 16.12
CA LYS A 6 -15.22 20.64 15.05
C LYS A 6 -14.30 19.51 15.45
N PHE A 7 -14.05 18.60 14.52
CA PHE A 7 -13.03 17.56 14.70
C PHE A 7 -11.69 18.11 14.25
N ILE A 8 -10.71 18.17 15.15
CA ILE A 8 -9.36 18.66 14.86
C ILE A 8 -8.41 17.48 14.94
N PHE A 9 -7.72 17.18 13.83
CA PHE A 9 -6.77 16.09 13.72
C PHE A 9 -5.35 16.65 13.60
N ASP A 10 -4.50 16.30 14.57
CA ASP A 10 -3.07 16.57 14.48
C ASP A 10 -2.42 15.54 13.56
N CYS A 11 -1.75 16.01 12.52
CA CYS A 11 -1.17 15.17 11.49
C CYS A 11 0.30 15.49 11.26
N VAL A 12 1.07 14.48 10.90
CA VAL A 12 2.42 14.62 10.36
C VAL A 12 2.42 14.09 8.94
N ASP A 13 2.80 14.94 7.99
CA ASP A 13 2.93 14.57 6.59
C ASP A 13 4.38 14.23 6.25
N ALA A 14 4.55 13.18 5.47
CA ALA A 14 5.80 12.67 4.96
C ALA A 14 5.64 12.22 3.51
N TYR A 15 6.72 11.81 2.88
CA TYR A 15 6.66 10.99 1.67
C TYR A 15 7.56 9.77 1.81
N THR A 16 7.15 8.66 1.22
CA THR A 16 7.95 7.46 1.06
C THR A 16 8.28 7.27 -0.40
N ALA A 17 9.56 7.38 -0.76
CA ALA A 17 10.01 7.25 -2.14
C ALA A 17 9.17 8.10 -3.13
N GLY A 18 8.76 9.30 -2.71
CA GLY A 18 7.96 10.25 -3.49
C GLY A 18 6.44 10.14 -3.34
N ASN A 19 5.91 9.07 -2.74
CA ASN A 19 4.47 8.94 -2.49
C ASN A 19 4.08 9.55 -1.13
N PRO A 20 3.04 10.38 -1.05
CA PRO A 20 2.65 11.06 0.19
C PRO A 20 2.15 10.07 1.25
N VAL A 21 2.47 10.37 2.50
CA VAL A 21 2.00 9.63 3.67
C VAL A 21 1.62 10.64 4.76
N ARG A 22 0.43 10.49 5.34
CA ARG A 22 -0.05 11.25 6.49
C ARG A 22 -0.23 10.32 7.69
N LEU A 23 0.47 10.57 8.78
CA LEU A 23 0.16 9.93 10.06
C LEU A 23 -0.75 10.84 10.88
N VAL A 24 -1.92 10.33 11.25
CA VAL A 24 -2.83 11.01 12.18
C VAL A 24 -2.36 10.70 13.60
N LYS A 25 -1.82 11.73 14.29
CA LYS A 25 -1.36 11.60 15.68
C LYS A 25 -2.52 11.54 16.67
N GLY A 26 -3.63 12.17 16.32
CA GLY A 26 -4.85 12.14 17.12
C GLY A 26 -5.81 13.27 16.76
N PRO A 27 -7.04 13.21 17.28
CA PRO A 27 -7.60 12.08 18.01
C PRO A 27 -7.81 10.86 17.12
N SER A 28 -7.70 9.66 17.69
CA SER A 28 -7.99 8.41 16.99
C SER A 28 -9.39 7.90 17.37
N PRO A 29 -10.17 7.37 16.40
CA PRO A 29 -11.48 6.80 16.71
C PRO A 29 -11.35 5.53 17.56
N GLU A 30 -12.31 5.31 18.45
CA GLU A 30 -12.39 4.06 19.21
C GLU A 30 -12.88 2.94 18.30
N LEU A 31 -12.05 1.89 18.13
CA LEU A 31 -12.34 0.77 17.24
C LEU A 31 -12.68 -0.50 18.00
N ILE A 32 -13.83 -1.08 17.70
CA ILE A 32 -14.31 -2.34 18.27
C ILE A 32 -13.86 -3.50 17.36
N GLY A 33 -13.26 -4.54 17.96
CA GLY A 33 -12.83 -5.75 17.27
C GLY A 33 -11.73 -6.50 18.03
N ALA A 34 -11.71 -7.81 17.92
CA ALA A 34 -10.71 -8.70 18.53
C ALA A 34 -9.42 -8.81 17.69
N SER A 35 -9.44 -8.31 16.48
CA SER A 35 -8.28 -8.26 15.57
C SER A 35 -8.23 -6.92 14.83
N MET A 36 -7.08 -6.58 14.27
CA MET A 36 -6.96 -5.39 13.41
C MET A 36 -7.81 -5.51 12.14
N GLY A 37 -8.04 -6.72 11.66
CA GLY A 37 -8.97 -6.98 10.55
C GLY A 37 -10.41 -6.59 10.89
N GLU A 38 -10.90 -6.98 12.08
CA GLU A 38 -12.23 -6.60 12.58
C GLU A 38 -12.32 -5.10 12.86
N LYS A 39 -11.30 -4.51 13.48
CA LYS A 39 -11.21 -3.07 13.71
C LYS A 39 -11.25 -2.27 12.41
N ARG A 40 -10.61 -2.78 11.34
CA ARG A 40 -10.70 -2.21 10.00
C ARG A 40 -12.13 -2.22 9.46
N LEU A 41 -12.84 -3.33 9.58
CA LEU A 41 -14.23 -3.43 9.13
C LEU A 41 -15.15 -2.50 9.93
N TYR A 42 -14.91 -2.38 11.24
CA TYR A 42 -15.64 -1.45 12.10
C TYR A 42 -15.37 0.00 11.69
N PHE A 43 -14.11 0.37 11.43
CA PHE A 43 -13.73 1.70 10.94
C PHE A 43 -14.44 2.04 9.62
N LEU A 44 -14.43 1.12 8.66
CA LEU A 44 -15.12 1.33 7.38
C LEU A 44 -16.62 1.55 7.54
N LYS A 45 -17.23 0.88 8.51
CA LYS A 45 -18.66 0.99 8.75
C LYS A 45 -19.04 2.31 9.47
N GLU A 46 -18.28 2.70 10.48
CA GLU A 46 -18.68 3.79 11.39
C GLU A 46 -17.91 5.10 11.15
N TYR A 47 -16.66 5.01 10.65
CA TYR A 47 -15.73 6.14 10.60
C TYR A 47 -15.13 6.41 9.21
N ASP A 48 -15.61 5.78 8.14
CA ASP A 48 -15.06 5.99 6.78
C ASP A 48 -15.11 7.46 6.34
N TRP A 49 -16.04 8.24 6.88
CA TRP A 49 -16.12 9.69 6.64
C TRP A 49 -14.87 10.45 7.13
N ILE A 50 -14.17 9.95 8.17
CA ILE A 50 -12.89 10.53 8.61
C ILE A 50 -11.82 10.28 7.54
N ARG A 51 -11.75 9.05 7.02
CA ARG A 51 -10.82 8.73 5.93
C ARG A 51 -11.04 9.64 4.73
N THR A 52 -12.27 9.74 4.25
CA THR A 52 -12.58 10.57 3.09
C THR A 52 -12.32 12.05 3.38
N GLY A 53 -12.70 12.54 4.57
CA GLY A 53 -12.42 13.92 4.99
C GLY A 53 -10.94 14.26 5.06
N LEU A 54 -10.06 13.32 5.45
CA LEU A 54 -8.63 13.56 5.59
C LEU A 54 -7.82 13.24 4.33
N MET A 55 -8.31 12.33 3.46
CA MET A 55 -7.56 11.85 2.30
C MET A 55 -8.02 12.46 0.97
N PHE A 56 -9.28 12.88 0.87
CA PHE A 56 -9.80 13.53 -0.34
C PHE A 56 -9.63 15.05 -0.27
N GLU A 57 -9.86 15.75 -1.39
CA GLU A 57 -9.96 17.20 -1.40
C GLU A 57 -11.10 17.67 -0.49
N PRO A 58 -10.95 18.78 0.21
CA PRO A 58 -9.86 19.78 0.14
C PRO A 58 -8.66 19.49 1.05
N HIS A 59 -8.73 18.51 1.98
CA HIS A 59 -7.66 18.25 2.96
C HIS A 59 -6.55 17.31 2.46
N GLY A 60 -6.84 16.55 1.43
CA GLY A 60 -5.91 15.63 0.77
C GLY A 60 -5.95 15.81 -0.75
N HIS A 61 -5.63 14.76 -1.47
CA HIS A 61 -5.61 14.72 -2.93
C HIS A 61 -5.63 13.26 -3.43
N ASP A 62 -5.80 13.04 -4.72
CA ASP A 62 -5.97 11.69 -5.32
C ASP A 62 -4.88 10.66 -4.97
N MET A 63 -3.67 11.10 -4.62
CA MET A 63 -2.53 10.24 -4.25
C MET A 63 -2.35 10.09 -2.73
N MET A 64 -3.20 10.71 -1.90
CA MET A 64 -2.98 10.73 -0.47
C MET A 64 -3.15 9.34 0.13
N SER A 65 -2.16 8.93 0.92
CA SER A 65 -2.20 7.79 1.81
C SER A 65 -2.02 8.25 3.24
N GLY A 66 -2.69 7.61 4.17
CA GLY A 66 -2.55 7.94 5.58
C GLY A 66 -2.68 6.71 6.47
N SER A 67 -2.48 6.94 7.75
CA SER A 67 -2.64 5.92 8.78
C SER A 67 -3.01 6.51 10.12
N PHE A 68 -3.75 5.72 10.89
CA PHE A 68 -3.86 5.84 12.34
C PHE A 68 -2.92 4.83 13.00
N TYR A 69 -2.45 5.13 14.19
CA TYR A 69 -1.75 4.19 15.04
C TYR A 69 -2.49 4.04 16.39
N PHE A 70 -2.35 2.86 16.98
CA PHE A 70 -3.01 2.46 18.22
C PHE A 70 -2.07 1.63 19.07
N ASP A 71 -2.40 1.48 20.34
CA ASP A 71 -1.78 0.46 21.17
C ASP A 71 -2.04 -0.93 20.56
N PRO A 72 -1.05 -1.83 20.56
CA PRO A 72 -1.21 -3.16 20.02
C PRO A 72 -2.21 -3.99 20.84
N LEU A 73 -2.88 -4.92 20.17
CA LEU A 73 -3.78 -5.87 20.84
C LEU A 73 -3.01 -6.92 21.66
N ASP A 74 -1.88 -7.38 21.12
CA ASP A 74 -0.93 -8.24 21.82
C ASP A 74 0.19 -7.40 22.41
N ALA A 75 0.32 -7.45 23.75
CA ALA A 75 1.35 -6.73 24.48
C ALA A 75 2.80 -7.10 24.10
N GLN A 76 3.03 -8.15 23.29
CA GLN A 76 4.34 -8.47 22.74
C GLN A 76 4.71 -7.62 21.51
N ASN A 77 3.74 -6.98 20.87
CA ASN A 77 3.92 -6.10 19.73
C ASN A 77 4.17 -4.66 20.18
N ASP A 78 4.63 -3.80 19.29
CA ASP A 78 5.02 -2.43 19.63
C ASP A 78 3.93 -1.41 19.28
N VAL A 79 3.20 -1.63 18.18
CA VAL A 79 2.19 -0.72 17.66
C VAL A 79 1.19 -1.47 16.77
N ALA A 80 -0.05 -0.97 16.69
CA ALA A 80 -1.01 -1.37 15.68
C ALA A 80 -1.23 -0.20 14.70
N ILE A 81 -1.32 -0.49 13.40
CA ILE A 81 -1.50 0.53 12.34
C ILE A 81 -2.72 0.18 11.48
N LEU A 82 -3.57 1.18 11.25
CA LEU A 82 -4.68 1.14 10.33
C LEU A 82 -4.38 2.04 9.14
N PHE A 83 -4.34 1.49 7.93
CA PHE A 83 -4.06 2.26 6.71
C PHE A 83 -5.33 2.82 6.12
N ILE A 84 -5.33 4.14 5.86
CA ILE A 84 -6.42 4.87 5.24
C ILE A 84 -5.90 5.53 3.95
N GLU A 85 -6.55 5.24 2.84
CA GLU A 85 -6.15 5.76 1.54
C GLU A 85 -7.35 6.27 0.75
N THR A 86 -7.09 6.90 -0.37
CA THR A 86 -8.14 7.26 -1.34
C THR A 86 -8.85 6.02 -1.89
N SER A 87 -8.18 4.87 -1.93
CA SER A 87 -8.73 3.57 -2.34
C SER A 87 -9.57 2.86 -1.27
N GLY A 88 -9.56 3.35 -0.03
CA GLY A 88 -10.23 2.74 1.09
C GLY A 88 -9.31 2.49 2.29
N CYS A 89 -9.78 1.70 3.23
CA CYS A 89 -8.98 1.23 4.35
C CYS A 89 -8.32 -0.11 3.97
N LEU A 90 -7.02 -0.08 3.72
CA LEU A 90 -6.30 -1.24 3.17
C LEU A 90 -5.91 -2.27 4.24
N PRO A 91 -5.83 -3.57 3.90
CA PRO A 91 -5.27 -4.58 4.79
C PRO A 91 -3.79 -4.34 5.08
N MET A 92 -3.02 -3.90 4.08
CA MET A 92 -1.61 -3.58 4.17
C MET A 92 -1.25 -2.50 3.14
N CYS A 93 -0.35 -1.59 3.55
CA CYS A 93 0.21 -0.55 2.68
C CYS A 93 1.72 -0.43 2.95
N GLY A 94 2.55 -0.86 2.00
CA GLY A 94 4.00 -0.92 2.20
C GLY A 94 4.67 0.45 2.31
N HIS A 95 4.38 1.39 1.40
CA HIS A 95 4.93 2.74 1.49
C HIS A 95 4.36 3.51 2.69
N GLY A 96 3.06 3.30 2.99
CA GLY A 96 2.41 3.87 4.17
C GLY A 96 3.05 3.39 5.46
N LEU A 97 3.41 2.10 5.56
CA LEU A 97 4.13 1.53 6.71
C LEU A 97 5.50 2.17 6.88
N ILE A 98 6.31 2.27 5.81
CA ILE A 98 7.65 2.90 5.87
C ILE A 98 7.51 4.35 6.36
N GLY A 99 6.58 5.12 5.82
CA GLY A 99 6.33 6.50 6.21
C GLY A 99 5.83 6.62 7.65
N ALA A 100 4.84 5.83 8.04
CA ALA A 100 4.31 5.83 9.40
C ALA A 100 5.38 5.47 10.44
N LEU A 101 6.17 4.40 10.21
CA LEU A 101 7.25 4.01 11.13
C LEU A 101 8.35 5.06 11.21
N THR A 102 8.71 5.71 10.10
CA THR A 102 9.65 6.82 10.11
C THR A 102 9.14 7.94 11.02
N ILE A 103 7.87 8.34 10.87
CA ILE A 103 7.27 9.39 11.70
C ILE A 103 7.21 8.95 13.18
N LEU A 104 6.70 7.74 13.45
CA LEU A 104 6.55 7.23 14.82
C LEU A 104 7.87 7.20 15.59
N ILE A 105 8.98 6.88 14.90
CA ILE A 105 10.33 6.82 15.50
C ILE A 105 10.92 8.22 15.66
N GLU A 106 10.90 9.07 14.61
CA GLU A 106 11.50 10.41 14.64
C GLU A 106 10.77 11.33 15.62
N GLU A 107 9.43 11.22 15.70
CA GLU A 107 8.58 11.97 16.63
C GLU A 107 8.52 11.35 18.04
N LYS A 108 9.18 10.21 18.27
CA LYS A 108 9.20 9.49 19.56
C LYS A 108 7.80 9.14 20.07
N LEU A 109 6.88 8.80 19.15
CA LEU A 109 5.49 8.44 19.47
C LEU A 109 5.36 6.99 19.94
N ILE A 110 6.35 6.15 19.68
CA ILE A 110 6.45 4.78 20.18
C ILE A 110 7.84 4.53 20.79
N ASN A 111 7.90 3.57 21.72
CA ASN A 111 9.14 3.05 22.29
C ASN A 111 9.28 1.57 21.89
N PRO A 112 10.01 1.24 20.80
CA PRO A 112 10.22 -0.15 20.41
C PRO A 112 10.87 -0.97 21.53
N LYS A 113 10.34 -2.17 21.79
CA LYS A 113 10.84 -3.10 22.82
C LYS A 113 12.24 -3.60 22.52
N VAL A 114 12.57 -3.67 21.24
CA VAL A 114 13.90 -4.05 20.74
C VAL A 114 14.43 -2.92 19.86
N SER A 115 15.55 -2.35 20.22
CA SER A 115 16.17 -1.27 19.44
C SER A 115 16.43 -1.72 18.00
N GLY A 116 16.04 -0.91 17.02
CA GLY A 116 16.20 -1.21 15.59
C GLY A 116 15.15 -2.17 15.01
N MET A 117 14.19 -2.67 15.83
CA MET A 117 13.13 -3.58 15.37
C MET A 117 11.76 -3.14 15.91
N ILE A 118 10.72 -3.30 15.12
CA ILE A 118 9.34 -2.96 15.49
C ILE A 118 8.42 -4.09 15.04
N ARG A 119 7.54 -4.54 15.93
CA ARG A 119 6.49 -5.51 15.66
C ARG A 119 5.17 -4.75 15.49
N VAL A 120 4.64 -4.77 14.27
CA VAL A 120 3.47 -3.97 13.86
C VAL A 120 2.29 -4.88 13.60
N GLU A 121 1.20 -4.68 14.33
CA GLU A 121 -0.08 -5.30 13.98
C GLU A 121 -0.75 -4.52 12.84
N THR A 122 -1.10 -5.23 11.77
CA THR A 122 -1.84 -4.67 10.63
C THR A 122 -3.11 -5.49 10.38
N PRO A 123 -4.09 -4.96 9.64
CA PRO A 123 -5.25 -5.75 9.25
C PRO A 123 -4.92 -7.02 8.45
N ALA A 124 -3.78 -7.05 7.74
CA ALA A 124 -3.30 -8.24 7.02
C ALA A 124 -2.51 -9.22 7.91
N GLY A 125 -2.22 -8.87 9.17
CA GLY A 125 -1.47 -9.67 10.12
C GLY A 125 -0.27 -8.96 10.71
N LEU A 126 0.58 -9.71 11.41
CA LEU A 126 1.80 -9.20 12.03
C LEU A 126 2.88 -8.93 10.99
N VAL A 127 3.45 -7.74 11.03
CA VAL A 127 4.59 -7.32 10.23
C VAL A 127 5.77 -7.02 11.16
N VAL A 128 6.93 -7.58 10.86
CA VAL A 128 8.17 -7.26 11.57
C VAL A 128 9.00 -6.31 10.71
N ALA A 129 9.26 -5.13 11.24
CA ALA A 129 10.08 -4.11 10.60
C ALA A 129 11.38 -3.89 11.36
N SER A 130 12.41 -3.47 10.64
CA SER A 130 13.66 -2.94 11.19
C SER A 130 13.91 -1.55 10.62
N TYR A 131 14.67 -0.73 11.35
CA TYR A 131 15.02 0.60 10.91
C TYR A 131 16.47 0.92 11.24
N ILE A 132 17.07 1.76 10.40
CA ILE A 132 18.40 2.32 10.60
C ILE A 132 18.24 3.82 10.86
N LYS A 133 18.93 4.31 11.91
CA LYS A 133 18.98 5.74 12.23
C LYS A 133 20.40 6.26 12.06
N ASP A 134 20.48 7.48 11.57
CA ASP A 134 21.64 8.34 11.71
C ASP A 134 21.24 9.53 12.60
N GLN A 135 21.79 9.57 13.81
CA GLN A 135 21.34 10.47 14.87
C GLN A 135 19.83 10.32 15.15
N ASP A 136 19.03 11.39 14.96
CA ASP A 136 17.58 11.39 15.15
C ASP A 136 16.80 11.09 13.85
N LYS A 137 17.48 10.89 12.71
CA LYS A 137 16.84 10.65 11.41
C LYS A 137 16.81 9.17 11.04
N VAL A 138 15.65 8.69 10.64
CA VAL A 138 15.49 7.34 10.05
C VAL A 138 15.96 7.36 8.60
N THR A 139 17.02 6.62 8.31
CA THR A 139 17.61 6.57 6.96
C THR A 139 17.02 5.45 6.10
N SER A 140 16.55 4.38 6.74
CA SER A 140 15.97 3.22 6.08
C SER A 140 14.98 2.52 7.00
N VAL A 141 13.89 2.02 6.44
CA VAL A 141 12.96 1.08 7.05
C VAL A 141 12.85 -0.12 6.15
N SER A 142 13.10 -1.30 6.72
CA SER A 142 12.91 -2.59 6.07
C SER A 142 11.86 -3.38 6.84
N PHE A 143 10.93 -4.03 6.15
CA PHE A 143 9.92 -4.87 6.79
C PHE A 143 9.79 -6.22 6.10
N THR A 144 9.55 -7.25 6.89
CA THR A 144 9.12 -8.55 6.39
C THR A 144 7.62 -8.48 6.19
N ASN A 145 7.21 -8.56 4.93
CA ASN A 145 5.80 -8.43 4.56
C ASN A 145 5.05 -9.74 4.83
N VAL A 146 3.72 -9.67 4.76
CA VAL A 146 2.85 -10.85 4.77
C VAL A 146 3.20 -11.78 3.60
N PRO A 147 2.89 -13.08 3.69
CA PRO A 147 3.13 -14.02 2.60
C PRO A 147 2.56 -13.53 1.27
N ALA A 148 3.35 -13.64 0.20
CA ALA A 148 2.98 -13.24 -1.14
C ALA A 148 2.97 -14.47 -2.08
N PHE A 149 2.02 -14.51 -3.03
CA PHE A 149 1.87 -15.64 -3.94
C PHE A 149 1.26 -15.25 -5.28
N LEU A 150 1.55 -16.04 -6.32
CA LEU A 150 0.90 -15.90 -7.62
C LEU A 150 -0.47 -16.62 -7.56
N ALA A 151 -1.54 -15.83 -7.65
CA ALA A 151 -2.92 -16.35 -7.54
C ALA A 151 -3.46 -16.89 -8.87
N ALA A 152 -3.07 -16.27 -10.00
CA ALA A 152 -3.47 -16.70 -11.33
C ALA A 152 -2.43 -16.30 -12.38
N ARG A 153 -2.34 -17.07 -13.47
CA ARG A 153 -1.42 -16.83 -14.59
C ARG A 153 -2.16 -16.71 -15.90
N ASP A 154 -1.59 -15.90 -16.80
CA ASP A 154 -1.94 -15.86 -18.20
C ASP A 154 -3.45 -15.66 -18.45
N LEU A 155 -4.10 -14.82 -17.62
CA LEU A 155 -5.49 -14.44 -17.79
C LEU A 155 -5.64 -13.52 -18.99
N ASN A 156 -6.68 -13.73 -19.78
CA ASN A 156 -7.01 -12.85 -20.90
C ASN A 156 -8.01 -11.79 -20.44
N VAL A 157 -7.63 -10.52 -20.57
CA VAL A 157 -8.45 -9.37 -20.20
C VAL A 157 -8.49 -8.37 -21.34
N SER A 158 -9.70 -7.99 -21.78
CA SER A 158 -9.88 -7.00 -22.84
C SER A 158 -9.75 -5.58 -22.30
N CYS A 159 -9.05 -4.74 -23.05
CA CYS A 159 -8.94 -3.31 -22.84
C CYS A 159 -9.15 -2.59 -24.17
N ASP A 160 -10.07 -1.61 -24.23
CA ASP A 160 -10.56 -1.03 -25.48
C ASP A 160 -9.47 -0.57 -26.45
N GLU A 161 -8.45 0.14 -25.95
CA GLU A 161 -7.38 0.71 -26.80
C GLU A 161 -6.19 -0.24 -26.99
N LEU A 162 -5.98 -1.17 -26.05
CA LEU A 162 -4.85 -2.09 -26.08
C LEU A 162 -5.24 -3.47 -26.63
N GLY A 163 -6.53 -3.75 -26.79
CA GLY A 163 -7.02 -5.08 -27.18
C GLY A 163 -6.90 -6.09 -26.03
N ASN A 164 -6.68 -7.34 -26.36
CA ASN A 164 -6.57 -8.42 -25.38
C ASN A 164 -5.16 -8.43 -24.76
N LEU A 165 -5.13 -8.33 -23.43
CA LEU A 165 -3.91 -8.40 -22.63
C LEU A 165 -3.80 -9.74 -21.92
N THR A 166 -2.59 -10.28 -21.85
CA THR A 166 -2.25 -11.40 -20.97
C THR A 166 -1.77 -10.86 -19.64
N ILE A 167 -2.44 -11.23 -18.56
CA ILE A 167 -2.28 -10.66 -17.23
C ILE A 167 -2.07 -11.76 -16.20
N ASP A 168 -1.15 -11.57 -15.28
CA ASP A 168 -1.05 -12.38 -14.08
C ASP A 168 -1.72 -11.68 -12.90
N VAL A 169 -2.20 -12.43 -11.92
CA VAL A 169 -2.68 -11.86 -10.66
C VAL A 169 -1.88 -12.43 -9.50
N SER A 170 -1.25 -11.54 -8.74
CA SER A 170 -0.46 -11.87 -7.55
C SER A 170 -0.99 -11.16 -6.32
N TYR A 171 -0.81 -11.78 -5.15
CA TYR A 171 -1.04 -11.20 -3.83
C TYR A 171 0.29 -10.83 -3.17
N GLY A 172 0.35 -9.63 -2.59
CA GLY A 172 1.51 -9.16 -1.82
C GLY A 172 1.11 -8.28 -0.62
N GLY A 173 -0.11 -8.54 -0.08
CA GLY A 173 -0.83 -7.72 0.89
C GLY A 173 -2.14 -7.16 0.31
N ASN A 174 -2.19 -7.02 -1.01
CA ASN A 174 -3.36 -6.77 -1.83
C ASN A 174 -3.25 -7.60 -3.12
N PHE A 175 -4.35 -7.78 -3.87
CA PHE A 175 -4.30 -8.42 -5.18
C PHE A 175 -3.96 -7.41 -6.27
N TYR A 176 -2.99 -7.76 -7.11
CA TYR A 176 -2.45 -6.97 -8.22
C TYR A 176 -2.66 -7.69 -9.53
N ALA A 177 -3.32 -7.07 -10.50
CA ALA A 177 -3.24 -7.46 -11.90
C ALA A 177 -1.94 -6.92 -12.47
N ILE A 178 -1.05 -7.79 -12.89
CA ILE A 178 0.30 -7.46 -13.36
C ILE A 178 0.33 -7.57 -14.87
N ILE A 179 0.59 -6.45 -15.56
CA ILE A 179 0.70 -6.35 -17.00
C ILE A 179 2.17 -6.17 -17.36
N ASP A 180 2.79 -7.22 -17.87
CA ASP A 180 4.15 -7.18 -18.40
C ASP A 180 4.19 -6.60 -19.82
N ILE A 181 5.37 -6.16 -20.27
CA ILE A 181 5.59 -5.76 -21.67
C ILE A 181 5.20 -6.92 -22.59
N GLN A 182 4.37 -6.63 -23.57
CA GLN A 182 3.83 -7.57 -24.53
C GLN A 182 3.57 -6.87 -25.87
N GLU A 183 3.08 -7.57 -26.90
CA GLU A 183 2.94 -7.03 -28.25
C GLU A 183 2.17 -5.71 -28.28
N ASN A 184 1.07 -5.61 -27.58
CA ASN A 184 0.17 -4.45 -27.53
C ASN A 184 0.40 -3.52 -26.32
N PHE A 185 1.38 -3.81 -25.44
CA PHE A 185 1.82 -2.93 -24.36
C PHE A 185 3.35 -2.82 -24.31
N LYS A 186 3.90 -1.67 -24.67
CA LYS A 186 5.36 -1.45 -24.82
C LYS A 186 6.08 -1.07 -23.52
N GLY A 187 5.40 -1.06 -22.39
CA GLY A 187 5.92 -0.70 -21.08
C GLY A 187 5.63 0.75 -20.71
N ILE A 188 5.71 1.06 -19.41
CA ILE A 188 5.27 2.34 -18.82
C ILE A 188 5.91 3.58 -19.46
N GLY A 189 7.13 3.47 -19.98
CA GLY A 189 7.84 4.61 -20.61
C GLY A 189 7.24 5.07 -21.95
N SER A 190 6.32 4.32 -22.52
CA SER A 190 5.68 4.61 -23.81
C SER A 190 4.34 5.34 -23.69
N TYR A 191 3.83 5.54 -22.46
CA TYR A 191 2.49 6.04 -22.23
C TYR A 191 2.45 7.12 -21.15
N THR A 192 1.44 7.97 -21.23
CA THR A 192 1.17 8.99 -20.19
C THR A 192 0.48 8.35 -18.98
N SER A 193 0.61 8.98 -17.81
CA SER A 193 -0.11 8.56 -16.60
C SER A 193 -1.62 8.55 -16.80
N GLY A 194 -2.17 9.51 -17.56
CA GLY A 194 -3.60 9.56 -17.90
C GLY A 194 -4.09 8.34 -18.70
N GLN A 195 -3.28 7.84 -19.64
CA GLN A 195 -3.58 6.61 -20.38
C GLN A 195 -3.56 5.39 -19.45
N LEU A 196 -2.50 5.27 -18.63
CA LEU A 196 -2.39 4.15 -17.67
C LEU A 196 -3.56 4.14 -16.68
N ILE A 197 -3.99 5.30 -16.15
CA ILE A 197 -5.15 5.43 -15.25
C ILE A 197 -6.43 4.96 -15.95
N ARG A 198 -6.70 5.45 -17.17
CA ARG A 198 -7.90 5.09 -17.93
C ARG A 198 -7.98 3.58 -18.18
N TRP A 199 -6.91 2.99 -18.67
CA TRP A 199 -6.85 1.55 -18.91
C TRP A 199 -6.91 0.73 -17.61
N SER A 200 -6.31 1.21 -16.54
CA SER A 200 -6.37 0.54 -15.24
C SER A 200 -7.80 0.40 -14.73
N ARG A 201 -8.64 1.44 -14.89
CA ARG A 201 -10.06 1.38 -14.51
C ARG A 201 -10.81 0.31 -15.30
N GLN A 202 -10.60 0.26 -16.62
CA GLN A 202 -11.22 -0.75 -17.49
C GLN A 202 -10.77 -2.16 -17.10
N ILE A 203 -9.47 -2.38 -16.99
CA ILE A 203 -8.89 -3.69 -16.62
C ILE A 203 -9.38 -4.13 -15.24
N ARG A 204 -9.37 -3.23 -14.25
CA ARG A 204 -9.85 -3.55 -12.90
C ARG A 204 -11.32 -3.97 -12.90
N THR A 205 -12.14 -3.26 -13.64
CA THR A 205 -13.57 -3.58 -13.79
C THR A 205 -13.74 -4.93 -14.48
N GLN A 206 -13.06 -5.15 -15.61
CA GLN A 206 -13.21 -6.35 -16.40
C GLN A 206 -12.68 -7.59 -15.65
N ILE A 207 -11.50 -7.51 -15.03
CA ILE A 207 -10.90 -8.65 -14.35
C ILE A 207 -11.71 -9.11 -13.13
N ASN A 208 -12.33 -8.17 -12.40
CA ASN A 208 -13.21 -8.51 -11.27
C ASN A 208 -14.60 -8.97 -11.71
N LYS A 209 -15.01 -8.67 -12.93
CA LYS A 209 -16.25 -9.20 -13.53
C LYS A 209 -16.06 -10.64 -13.98
N ASP A 210 -14.92 -10.94 -14.61
CA ASP A 210 -14.68 -12.23 -15.25
C ASP A 210 -14.08 -13.27 -14.27
N TYR A 211 -13.38 -12.80 -13.23
CA TYR A 211 -12.65 -13.64 -12.29
C TYR A 211 -12.92 -13.26 -10.84
N SER A 212 -12.78 -14.21 -9.94
CA SER A 212 -12.93 -14.00 -8.50
C SER A 212 -11.64 -14.36 -7.77
N PHE A 213 -11.13 -13.42 -6.97
CA PHE A 213 -9.90 -13.60 -6.19
C PHE A 213 -10.21 -13.47 -4.70
N TYR A 214 -9.76 -14.45 -3.91
CA TYR A 214 -9.89 -14.48 -2.47
C TYR A 214 -8.58 -14.92 -1.85
N HIS A 215 -8.22 -14.30 -0.73
CA HIS A 215 -7.11 -14.82 0.05
C HIS A 215 -7.50 -16.19 0.66
N PRO A 216 -6.67 -17.24 0.51
CA PRO A 216 -7.08 -18.60 0.88
C PRO A 216 -7.34 -18.79 2.38
N LEU A 217 -6.75 -17.96 3.23
CA LEU A 217 -6.87 -18.02 4.68
C LEU A 217 -7.76 -16.93 5.27
N ASP A 218 -8.15 -15.89 4.49
CA ASP A 218 -9.04 -14.81 4.93
C ASP A 218 -9.94 -14.34 3.77
N LYS A 219 -11.18 -14.77 3.78
CA LYS A 219 -12.18 -14.44 2.74
C LYS A 219 -12.60 -12.95 2.72
N ASN A 220 -12.27 -12.17 3.75
CA ASN A 220 -12.51 -10.73 3.75
C ASN A 220 -11.52 -9.97 2.85
N ILE A 221 -10.38 -10.58 2.53
CA ILE A 221 -9.41 -10.07 1.56
C ILE A 221 -9.78 -10.64 0.20
N LYS A 222 -10.40 -9.81 -0.65
CA LYS A 222 -10.96 -10.24 -1.93
C LYS A 222 -10.91 -9.16 -3.00
N GLY A 223 -10.97 -9.59 -4.26
CA GLY A 223 -10.99 -8.74 -5.43
C GLY A 223 -9.63 -8.18 -5.81
N CYS A 224 -9.42 -7.94 -7.09
CA CYS A 224 -8.21 -7.30 -7.61
C CYS A 224 -8.41 -5.78 -7.55
N SER A 225 -7.74 -5.14 -6.59
CA SER A 225 -7.89 -3.70 -6.31
C SER A 225 -6.85 -2.82 -7.03
N HIS A 226 -5.69 -3.39 -7.37
CA HIS A 226 -4.55 -2.67 -7.92
C HIS A 226 -4.15 -3.21 -9.29
N ILE A 227 -3.63 -2.31 -10.13
CA ILE A 227 -3.05 -2.67 -11.43
C ILE A 227 -1.57 -2.29 -11.40
N LEU A 228 -0.70 -3.23 -11.70
CA LEU A 228 0.74 -3.04 -11.79
C LEU A 228 1.17 -3.12 -13.26
N TRP A 229 1.51 -1.99 -13.82
CA TRP A 229 2.08 -1.86 -15.17
C TRP A 229 3.60 -2.03 -15.11
N GLY A 230 4.14 -2.99 -15.85
CA GLY A 230 5.56 -3.24 -15.95
C GLY A 230 6.27 -2.34 -16.96
N GLY A 231 7.56 -2.15 -16.75
CA GLY A 231 8.42 -1.40 -17.65
C GLY A 231 9.86 -1.84 -17.60
N LYS A 232 10.66 -1.31 -18.52
CA LYS A 232 12.12 -1.43 -18.45
C LYS A 232 12.65 -0.41 -17.46
N PRO A 233 13.51 -0.77 -16.51
CA PRO A 233 14.11 0.18 -15.61
C PRO A 233 15.04 1.14 -16.37
N LYS A 234 15.18 2.35 -15.84
CA LYS A 234 16.13 3.37 -16.32
C LYS A 234 17.44 3.31 -15.54
N GLN A 235 17.36 2.95 -14.26
CA GLN A 235 18.52 2.78 -13.40
C GLN A 235 19.16 1.42 -13.65
N LYS A 236 20.50 1.38 -13.72
CA LYS A 236 21.26 0.16 -14.05
C LYS A 236 21.14 -0.93 -12.96
N GLU A 237 20.97 -0.50 -11.72
CA GLU A 237 20.83 -1.37 -10.56
C GLU A 237 19.42 -1.96 -10.39
N ALA A 238 18.44 -1.45 -11.14
CA ALA A 238 17.06 -1.91 -11.01
C ALA A 238 16.78 -3.11 -11.95
N ASP A 239 16.11 -4.13 -11.39
CA ASP A 239 15.73 -5.34 -12.12
C ASP A 239 14.48 -5.14 -12.97
N ALA A 240 13.56 -4.30 -12.50
CA ALA A 240 12.32 -3.96 -13.19
C ALA A 240 11.84 -2.56 -12.80
N SER A 241 10.94 -1.99 -13.61
CA SER A 241 10.22 -0.79 -13.24
C SER A 241 8.70 -1.00 -13.26
N ASN A 242 7.98 -0.17 -12.52
CA ASN A 242 6.53 -0.22 -12.47
C ASN A 242 5.85 1.15 -12.39
N ALA A 243 4.55 1.13 -12.71
CA ALA A 243 3.58 2.13 -12.32
C ALA A 243 2.37 1.40 -11.72
N VAL A 244 2.07 1.65 -10.46
CA VAL A 244 0.95 1.01 -9.78
C VAL A 244 -0.24 1.95 -9.70
N PHE A 245 -1.37 1.52 -10.27
CA PHE A 245 -2.65 2.21 -10.13
C PHE A 245 -3.38 1.71 -8.89
N TYR A 246 -3.86 2.65 -8.09
CA TYR A 246 -4.70 2.42 -6.92
C TYR A 246 -5.78 3.51 -6.79
N GLY A 247 -6.79 3.27 -5.95
CA GLY A 247 -7.95 4.16 -5.89
C GLY A 247 -8.64 4.25 -7.26
N ASP A 248 -9.09 5.44 -7.62
CA ASP A 248 -9.74 5.69 -8.92
C ASP A 248 -8.92 6.57 -9.87
N LYS A 249 -7.85 7.22 -9.38
CA LYS A 249 -7.07 8.19 -10.15
C LYS A 249 -5.58 8.15 -9.89
N ALA A 250 -5.13 7.39 -8.89
CA ALA A 250 -3.77 7.46 -8.43
C ALA A 250 -2.83 6.50 -9.17
N ILE A 251 -1.66 6.99 -9.53
CA ILE A 251 -0.48 6.19 -9.83
C ILE A 251 0.50 6.39 -8.66
N ASP A 252 0.92 5.31 -8.02
CA ASP A 252 1.91 5.34 -6.96
C ASP A 252 3.22 5.98 -7.46
N ARG A 253 3.77 6.90 -6.69
CA ARG A 253 5.08 7.51 -6.98
C ARG A 253 6.21 6.63 -6.48
N SER A 254 5.95 5.83 -5.45
CA SER A 254 6.89 4.82 -4.98
C SER A 254 6.84 3.55 -5.85
N PRO A 255 7.82 2.63 -5.71
CA PRO A 255 7.75 1.33 -6.35
C PRO A 255 6.60 0.43 -5.86
N CYS A 256 5.84 0.87 -4.85
CA CYS A 256 4.78 0.12 -4.16
C CYS A 256 5.29 -1.12 -3.42
N GLY A 257 5.33 -1.09 -2.08
CA GLY A 257 5.90 -2.20 -1.28
C GLY A 257 5.15 -3.52 -1.44
N THR A 258 3.80 -3.46 -1.35
CA THR A 258 2.95 -4.65 -1.56
C THR A 258 2.92 -5.07 -3.04
N GLY A 259 3.00 -4.12 -3.98
CA GLY A 259 3.15 -4.41 -5.41
C GLY A 259 4.50 -5.05 -5.75
N THR A 260 5.58 -4.59 -5.12
CA THR A 260 6.92 -5.23 -5.25
C THR A 260 6.90 -6.65 -4.69
N SER A 261 6.24 -6.88 -3.55
CA SER A 261 6.05 -8.23 -3.00
C SER A 261 5.27 -9.15 -3.95
N ALA A 262 4.19 -8.64 -4.55
CA ALA A 262 3.40 -9.36 -5.55
C ALA A 262 4.21 -9.67 -6.81
N ARG A 263 5.04 -8.73 -7.29
CA ARG A 263 5.96 -8.92 -8.43
C ARG A 263 7.01 -9.99 -8.12
N MET A 264 7.62 -9.95 -6.94
CA MET A 264 8.60 -10.96 -6.51
C MET A 264 7.97 -12.35 -6.45
N ALA A 265 6.74 -12.47 -5.94
CA ALA A 265 6.00 -13.74 -5.92
C ALA A 265 5.69 -14.25 -7.32
N GLN A 266 5.31 -13.37 -8.26
CA GLN A 266 5.14 -13.71 -9.66
C GLN A 266 6.45 -14.23 -10.28
N TRP A 267 7.57 -13.53 -10.07
CA TRP A 267 8.87 -13.93 -10.62
C TRP A 267 9.39 -15.20 -9.97
N TYR A 268 9.16 -15.41 -8.68
CA TYR A 268 9.46 -16.66 -7.99
C TYR A 268 8.69 -17.84 -8.60
N ALA A 269 7.37 -17.70 -8.77
CA ALA A 269 6.53 -18.73 -9.36
C ALA A 269 6.86 -19.01 -10.84
N LYS A 270 7.44 -18.04 -11.56
CA LYS A 270 7.94 -18.16 -12.93
C LYS A 270 9.41 -18.60 -13.00
N GLY A 271 10.07 -18.91 -11.88
CA GLY A 271 11.45 -19.37 -11.80
C GLY A 271 12.50 -18.31 -12.12
N LYS A 272 12.14 -17.02 -12.11
CA LYS A 272 13.06 -15.88 -12.37
C LYS A 272 13.78 -15.42 -11.11
N LEU A 273 13.22 -15.68 -9.93
CA LEU A 273 13.81 -15.42 -8.61
C LEU A 273 13.77 -16.68 -7.76
N LYS A 274 14.66 -16.78 -6.80
CA LYS A 274 14.72 -17.86 -5.80
C LYS A 274 14.94 -17.29 -4.39
N VAL A 275 14.79 -18.13 -3.39
CA VAL A 275 15.04 -17.77 -1.99
C VAL A 275 16.47 -17.23 -1.83
N GLY A 276 16.60 -16.10 -1.14
CA GLY A 276 17.84 -15.37 -0.93
C GLY A 276 18.12 -14.27 -1.96
N ASP A 277 17.48 -14.30 -3.14
CA ASP A 277 17.71 -13.29 -4.16
C ASP A 277 17.16 -11.93 -3.71
N SER A 278 17.90 -10.87 -4.06
CA SER A 278 17.47 -9.48 -3.98
C SER A 278 16.77 -9.06 -5.27
N PHE A 279 15.89 -8.07 -5.17
CA PHE A 279 15.14 -7.52 -6.28
C PHE A 279 15.01 -6.00 -6.11
N VAL A 280 15.54 -5.24 -7.05
CA VAL A 280 15.48 -3.78 -7.04
C VAL A 280 14.38 -3.31 -7.99
N HIS A 281 13.36 -2.68 -7.44
CA HIS A 281 12.19 -2.21 -8.17
C HIS A 281 12.20 -0.69 -8.29
N GLU A 282 12.16 -0.18 -9.51
CA GLU A 282 12.13 1.24 -9.84
C GLU A 282 10.69 1.71 -10.05
N SER A 283 10.33 2.87 -9.54
CA SER A 283 9.03 3.49 -9.77
C SER A 283 8.99 4.32 -11.05
N ILE A 284 7.79 4.78 -11.41
CA ILE A 284 7.57 5.67 -12.56
C ILE A 284 8.37 6.98 -12.47
N ILE A 285 8.69 7.46 -11.25
CA ILE A 285 9.50 8.66 -11.02
C ILE A 285 10.99 8.36 -10.81
N GLY A 286 11.41 7.07 -10.86
CA GLY A 286 12.79 6.65 -10.66
C GLY A 286 13.20 6.44 -9.20
N SER A 287 12.27 6.44 -8.24
CA SER A 287 12.59 6.03 -6.86
C SER A 287 12.69 4.51 -6.77
N ILE A 288 13.39 4.00 -5.75
CA ILE A 288 13.74 2.59 -5.62
C ILE A 288 13.23 2.02 -4.30
N PHE A 289 12.74 0.78 -4.35
CA PHE A 289 12.68 -0.14 -3.21
C PHE A 289 13.56 -1.36 -3.49
N THR A 290 14.18 -1.86 -2.43
CA THR A 290 14.92 -3.13 -2.47
C THR A 290 14.11 -4.20 -1.78
N GLY A 291 13.81 -5.28 -2.52
CA GLY A 291 13.15 -6.47 -2.01
C GLY A 291 14.15 -7.63 -1.82
N GLN A 292 13.80 -8.60 -0.95
CA GLN A 292 14.51 -9.87 -0.83
C GLN A 292 13.53 -10.99 -0.52
N ILE A 293 13.70 -12.16 -1.13
CA ILE A 293 12.92 -13.36 -0.78
C ILE A 293 13.59 -14.03 0.43
N LYS A 294 12.95 -13.92 1.60
CA LYS A 294 13.49 -14.49 2.86
C LYS A 294 13.32 -16.00 2.92
N SER A 295 12.15 -16.50 2.51
CA SER A 295 11.85 -17.94 2.49
C SER A 295 10.70 -18.24 1.54
N ALA A 296 10.57 -19.51 1.17
CA ALA A 296 9.37 -20.05 0.55
C ALA A 296 8.35 -20.44 1.63
N VAL A 297 7.07 -20.36 1.30
CA VAL A 297 5.96 -20.71 2.19
C VAL A 297 4.77 -21.21 1.38
N SER A 298 3.93 -22.06 2.00
CA SER A 298 2.62 -22.41 1.43
C SER A 298 1.54 -21.50 2.01
N VAL A 299 0.70 -20.94 1.13
CA VAL A 299 -0.45 -20.10 1.51
C VAL A 299 -1.70 -20.79 0.97
N GLY A 300 -2.35 -21.60 1.80
CA GLY A 300 -3.35 -22.55 1.31
C GLY A 300 -2.73 -23.50 0.27
N ASN A 301 -3.29 -23.52 -0.93
CA ASN A 301 -2.78 -24.33 -2.05
C ASN A 301 -1.75 -23.59 -2.93
N PHE A 302 -1.37 -22.36 -2.59
CA PHE A 302 -0.43 -21.59 -3.38
C PHE A 302 1.00 -21.72 -2.84
N LEU A 303 1.96 -21.90 -3.74
CA LEU A 303 3.37 -21.72 -3.45
C LEU A 303 3.64 -20.21 -3.39
N GLY A 304 4.09 -19.75 -2.25
CA GLY A 304 4.35 -18.35 -1.97
C GLY A 304 5.75 -18.11 -1.42
N ILE A 305 5.99 -16.85 -1.10
CA ILE A 305 7.24 -16.35 -0.51
C ILE A 305 6.94 -15.49 0.71
N ILE A 306 7.92 -15.38 1.59
CA ILE A 306 8.00 -14.32 2.60
C ILE A 306 8.96 -13.26 2.05
N PRO A 307 8.45 -12.11 1.54
CA PRO A 307 9.30 -11.04 1.03
C PRO A 307 9.66 -10.06 2.14
N SER A 308 10.83 -9.43 2.05
CA SER A 308 11.12 -8.18 2.74
C SER A 308 11.26 -7.05 1.75
N ILE A 309 10.88 -5.86 2.18
CA ILE A 309 10.95 -4.62 1.39
C ILE A 309 11.67 -3.56 2.22
N GLU A 310 12.60 -2.85 1.60
CA GLU A 310 13.33 -1.74 2.18
C GLU A 310 13.12 -0.47 1.36
N GLY A 311 12.92 0.64 2.06
CA GLY A 311 12.81 1.96 1.49
C GLY A 311 13.04 3.05 2.52
N SER A 312 12.93 4.31 2.11
CA SER A 312 13.10 5.47 2.99
C SER A 312 11.94 6.45 2.88
N ALA A 313 11.70 7.18 3.95
CA ALA A 313 10.72 8.24 4.01
C ALA A 313 11.32 9.52 4.60
N ARG A 314 10.65 10.66 4.40
CA ARG A 314 11.03 11.94 4.98
C ARG A 314 9.80 12.71 5.42
N ILE A 315 9.83 13.25 6.64
CA ILE A 315 8.83 14.18 7.15
C ILE A 315 8.95 15.50 6.37
N ILE A 316 7.80 16.06 5.96
CA ILE A 316 7.72 17.28 5.18
C ILE A 316 6.80 18.33 5.79
N GLY A 317 5.98 18.00 6.78
CA GLY A 317 5.08 18.97 7.40
C GLY A 317 4.36 18.47 8.63
N TYR A 318 3.87 19.44 9.40
CA TYR A 318 3.01 19.25 10.57
C TYR A 318 1.73 20.04 10.33
N ASN A 319 0.58 19.41 10.47
CA ASN A 319 -0.70 20.00 10.12
C ASN A 319 -1.72 19.75 11.23
N GLN A 320 -2.61 20.72 11.40
CA GLN A 320 -3.90 20.52 12.08
C GLN A 320 -5.00 20.58 11.03
N LEU A 321 -5.69 19.50 10.81
CA LEU A 321 -6.80 19.41 9.86
C LEU A 321 -8.12 19.49 10.61
N ILE A 322 -9.00 20.36 10.13
CA ILE A 322 -10.29 20.66 10.78
C ILE A 322 -11.40 20.09 9.92
N LEU A 323 -12.08 19.06 10.42
CA LEU A 323 -13.32 18.59 9.84
C LEU A 323 -14.50 19.26 10.54
N ASP A 324 -15.04 20.32 9.91
CA ASP A 324 -16.15 21.10 10.42
C ASP A 324 -17.48 20.50 9.93
N PRO A 325 -18.38 20.04 10.83
CA PRO A 325 -19.66 19.49 10.41
C PRO A 325 -20.56 20.47 9.63
N GLU A 326 -20.30 21.80 9.73
CA GLU A 326 -21.01 22.82 8.98
C GLU A 326 -20.45 23.03 7.56
N ASP A 327 -19.24 22.50 7.26
CA ASP A 327 -18.67 22.54 5.94
C ASP A 327 -19.35 21.49 5.04
N PRO A 328 -19.96 21.89 3.90
CA PRO A 328 -20.56 20.95 2.96
C PRO A 328 -19.56 19.92 2.39
N TYR A 329 -18.27 20.21 2.45
CA TYR A 329 -17.18 19.36 1.95
C TYR A 329 -16.44 18.60 3.05
N VAL A 330 -16.96 18.58 4.29
CA VAL A 330 -16.31 17.91 5.44
C VAL A 330 -15.95 16.45 5.21
N LYS A 331 -16.71 15.75 4.37
CA LYS A 331 -16.45 14.34 4.01
C LYS A 331 -15.48 14.17 2.84
N GLY A 332 -14.92 15.27 2.34
CA GLY A 332 -14.11 15.27 1.15
C GLY A 332 -14.87 14.98 -0.15
N PHE A 333 -14.23 15.24 -1.27
CA PHE A 333 -14.77 14.95 -2.60
C PHE A 333 -13.65 14.54 -3.56
N GLN A 334 -14.03 13.90 -4.66
CA GLN A 334 -13.17 13.63 -5.80
C GLN A 334 -13.87 14.09 -7.07
N VAL A 335 -13.14 14.77 -7.96
CA VAL A 335 -13.64 15.12 -9.29
C VAL A 335 -13.34 13.95 -10.24
N ILE A 336 -14.33 13.15 -10.58
CA ILE A 336 -14.20 11.91 -11.37
C ILE A 336 -14.56 12.17 -12.83
#